data_cbfb7c418d0214fdf4c888cfc586926f
#
_entry.id   cbfb7c418d0214fdf4c888cfc586926f
#
_cell.length_a   1.000
_cell.length_b   1.000
_cell.length_c   1.000
_cell.angle_alpha   90.00
_cell.angle_beta   90.00
_cell.angle_gamma   90.00
#
_symmetry.space_group_name_H-M   'P 1'
#
loop_
_entity.id
_entity.type
_entity.pdbx_description
1 polymer ?
#
loop_
_entity_poly.entity_id
_entity_poly.type
_entity_poly.pdbx_seq_one_letter_code
_entity_poly.pdbx_strand_id
1 'polypeptide(L)'
;GKARDLPSLNIEIKSKAAWDGLYHPQVHDFVQAVVAVLGSSGMKERCIIQSFDERVPALVWQVDSGLQSACLVEYRRVWSRARFAEKVMGTWGKQAKVYSPHYRMLSRRTVMQMQRRGVEVIPWTVNKPSMMKRLMRWKVNGIITDYPDILVSLRQTRAGQTP
;
A
#
# COMPACT_ATOMS: atom_id res chain seq x y z
N GLY A 1 8.52 -2.23 -25.77
CA GLY A 1 8.15 -3.52 -25.16
C GLY A 1 8.88 -3.83 -23.86
N LYS A 2 10.02 -3.23 -23.57
CA LYS A 2 10.86 -3.60 -22.41
C LYS A 2 10.50 -2.96 -21.06
N ALA A 3 9.75 -1.87 -21.03
CA ALA A 3 9.42 -1.18 -19.78
C ALA A 3 8.33 -1.88 -18.95
N ARG A 4 7.53 -2.77 -19.55
CA ARG A 4 6.43 -3.48 -18.86
C ARG A 4 6.89 -4.69 -18.04
N ASP A 5 8.11 -5.18 -18.27
CA ASP A 5 8.65 -6.39 -17.61
C ASP A 5 9.46 -6.08 -16.34
N LEU A 6 9.67 -4.81 -16.02
CA LEU A 6 10.41 -4.42 -14.82
C LEU A 6 9.48 -4.41 -13.59
N PRO A 7 9.97 -4.86 -12.42
CA PRO A 7 9.17 -4.88 -11.20
C PRO A 7 8.78 -3.46 -10.76
N SER A 8 7.59 -3.31 -10.22
CA SER A 8 7.19 -2.10 -9.52
C SER A 8 7.82 -2.06 -8.13
N LEU A 9 8.05 -0.86 -7.59
CA LEU A 9 8.63 -0.66 -6.28
C LEU A 9 7.57 -0.13 -5.31
N ASN A 10 7.57 -0.66 -4.10
CA ASN A 10 6.79 -0.15 -2.99
C ASN A 10 7.75 0.42 -1.96
N ILE A 11 7.85 1.75 -1.89
CA ILE A 11 8.86 2.48 -1.13
C ILE A 11 8.24 3.02 0.15
N GLU A 12 8.76 2.61 1.31
CA GLU A 12 8.29 3.10 2.59
C GLU A 12 9.10 4.32 3.06
N ILE A 13 8.41 5.43 3.30
CA ILE A 13 8.95 6.57 4.03
C ILE A 13 8.66 6.36 5.52
N LYS A 14 9.72 6.15 6.29
CA LYS A 14 9.66 5.99 7.75
C LYS A 14 9.86 7.35 8.43
N SER A 15 8.75 8.00 8.72
CA SER A 15 8.73 9.29 9.43
C SER A 15 7.78 9.26 10.62
N LYS A 16 8.04 10.12 11.59
CA LYS A 16 7.16 10.43 12.73
C LYS A 16 7.35 11.89 13.09
N ALA A 17 6.27 12.60 13.44
CA ALA A 17 6.33 14.00 13.79
C ALA A 17 7.37 14.33 14.92
N ALA A 18 7.47 13.45 15.92
CA ALA A 18 8.45 13.59 16.99
C ALA A 18 9.92 13.40 16.55
N TRP A 19 10.17 12.97 15.32
CA TRP A 19 11.50 12.70 14.77
C TRP A 19 11.92 13.71 13.71
N ASP A 20 11.03 14.64 13.34
CA ASP A 20 11.29 15.68 12.36
C ASP A 20 12.49 16.54 12.79
N GLY A 21 13.51 16.61 11.93
CA GLY A 21 14.75 17.33 12.19
C GLY A 21 15.73 16.67 13.17
N LEU A 22 15.40 15.49 13.73
CA LEU A 22 16.26 14.74 14.67
C LEU A 22 16.82 13.47 14.03
N TYR A 23 15.94 12.59 13.55
CA TYR A 23 16.32 11.30 12.96
C TYR A 23 16.08 11.25 11.44
N HIS A 24 15.33 12.18 10.91
CA HIS A 24 15.12 12.43 9.49
C HIS A 24 14.88 13.93 9.27
N PRO A 25 15.00 14.43 8.03
CA PRO A 25 14.64 15.82 7.70
C PRO A 25 13.18 16.13 8.10
N GLN A 26 12.81 17.40 8.05
CA GLN A 26 11.38 17.74 8.09
C GLN A 26 10.64 16.89 7.06
N VAL A 27 9.47 16.38 7.40
CA VAL A 27 8.77 15.38 6.57
C VAL A 27 8.50 15.89 5.15
N HIS A 28 8.28 17.19 4.97
CA HIS A 28 8.12 17.81 3.65
C HIS A 28 9.39 17.67 2.80
N ASP A 29 10.54 18.01 3.36
CA ASP A 29 11.83 17.95 2.67
C ASP A 29 12.22 16.49 2.37
N PHE A 30 11.88 15.57 3.29
CA PHE A 30 12.09 14.15 3.09
C PHE A 30 11.27 13.62 1.90
N VAL A 31 9.99 13.97 1.82
CA VAL A 31 9.14 13.59 0.69
C VAL A 31 9.66 14.20 -0.61
N GLN A 32 10.03 15.49 -0.63
CA GLN A 32 10.60 16.13 -1.81
C GLN A 32 11.86 15.42 -2.30
N ALA A 33 12.79 15.07 -1.39
CA ALA A 33 14.01 14.36 -1.75
C ALA A 33 13.72 12.99 -2.38
N VAL A 34 12.79 12.22 -1.81
CA VAL A 34 12.38 10.91 -2.37
C VAL A 34 11.76 11.09 -3.76
N VAL A 35 10.84 12.04 -3.92
CA VAL A 35 10.17 12.29 -5.21
C VAL A 35 11.17 12.76 -6.27
N ALA A 36 12.14 13.60 -5.92
CA ALA A 36 13.19 14.05 -6.83
C ALA A 36 14.06 12.88 -7.34
N VAL A 37 14.45 11.95 -6.45
CA VAL A 37 15.18 10.74 -6.83
C VAL A 37 14.36 9.87 -7.78
N LEU A 38 13.07 9.68 -7.52
CA LEU A 38 12.20 8.91 -8.38
C LEU A 38 12.03 9.56 -9.76
N GLY A 39 11.94 10.88 -9.81
CA GLY A 39 11.86 11.64 -11.06
C GLY A 39 13.12 11.49 -11.91
N SER A 40 14.31 11.67 -11.29
CA SER A 40 15.60 11.57 -11.99
C SER A 40 15.95 10.15 -12.44
N SER A 41 15.47 9.12 -11.73
CA SER A 41 15.72 7.71 -12.06
C SER A 41 14.78 7.14 -13.13
N GLY A 42 13.75 7.86 -13.56
CA GLY A 42 12.73 7.36 -14.48
C GLY A 42 11.84 6.25 -13.88
N MET A 43 11.83 6.10 -12.55
CA MET A 43 11.11 5.02 -11.87
C MET A 43 9.72 5.42 -11.36
N LYS A 44 9.36 6.69 -11.49
CA LYS A 44 8.15 7.30 -10.94
C LYS A 44 6.87 6.50 -11.22
N GLU A 45 6.64 6.13 -12.49
CA GLU A 45 5.42 5.42 -12.90
C GLU A 45 5.28 3.99 -12.37
N ARG A 46 6.37 3.46 -11.81
CA ARG A 46 6.44 2.10 -11.26
C ARG A 46 6.52 2.07 -9.74
N CYS A 47 6.36 3.23 -9.08
CA CYS A 47 6.52 3.34 -7.64
C CYS A 47 5.20 3.63 -6.93
N ILE A 48 5.04 3.02 -5.76
CA ILE A 48 4.05 3.40 -4.76
C ILE A 48 4.84 3.88 -3.54
N ILE A 49 4.54 5.07 -3.03
CA ILE A 49 5.11 5.56 -1.77
C ILE A 49 4.16 5.22 -0.64
N GLN A 50 4.63 4.46 0.34
CA GLN A 50 3.82 4.08 1.51
C GLN A 50 4.39 4.66 2.80
N SER A 51 3.51 4.92 3.77
CA SER A 51 3.92 5.36 5.10
C SER A 51 2.87 5.06 6.16
N PHE A 52 3.33 4.94 7.42
CA PHE A 52 2.48 5.00 8.61
C PHE A 52 2.18 6.43 9.04
N ASP A 53 2.97 7.40 8.59
CA ASP A 53 2.76 8.81 8.84
C ASP A 53 1.69 9.36 7.90
N GLU A 54 0.56 9.75 8.46
CA GLU A 54 -0.60 10.25 7.70
C GLU A 54 -0.32 11.53 6.90
N ARG A 55 0.76 12.25 7.22
CA ARG A 55 1.18 13.45 6.50
C ARG A 55 1.77 13.13 5.12
N VAL A 56 2.43 11.96 4.99
CA VAL A 56 3.18 11.59 3.78
C VAL A 56 2.31 11.51 2.52
N PRO A 57 1.15 10.83 2.48
CA PRO A 57 0.33 10.79 1.27
C PRO A 57 -0.16 12.14 0.79
N ALA A 58 -0.49 13.04 1.71
CA ALA A 58 -0.88 14.42 1.37
C ALA A 58 0.30 15.20 0.75
N LEU A 59 1.49 15.06 1.35
CA LEU A 59 2.70 15.72 0.84
C LEU A 59 3.15 15.14 -0.52
N VAL A 60 3.08 13.82 -0.70
CA VAL A 60 3.34 13.19 -2.00
C VAL A 60 2.42 13.77 -3.07
N TRP A 61 1.12 13.92 -2.78
CA TRP A 61 0.16 14.53 -3.69
C TRP A 61 0.47 16.00 -4.01
N GLN A 62 0.91 16.77 -3.01
CA GLN A 62 1.28 18.18 -3.20
C GLN A 62 2.52 18.33 -4.07
N VAL A 63 3.54 17.49 -3.87
CA VAL A 63 4.79 17.52 -4.63
C VAL A 63 4.58 16.96 -6.03
N ASP A 64 3.82 15.88 -6.17
CA ASP A 64 3.55 15.22 -7.44
C ASP A 64 2.26 14.40 -7.40
N SER A 65 1.19 14.96 -7.92
CA SER A 65 -0.14 14.32 -7.97
C SER A 65 -0.23 13.08 -8.86
N GLY A 66 0.76 12.84 -9.71
CA GLY A 66 0.87 11.64 -10.55
C GLY A 66 1.42 10.42 -9.82
N LEU A 67 2.10 10.60 -8.68
CA LEU A 67 2.60 9.50 -7.87
C LEU A 67 1.47 8.82 -7.08
N GLN A 68 1.54 7.50 -7.02
CA GLN A 68 0.65 6.73 -6.15
C GLN A 68 1.17 6.71 -4.72
N SER A 69 0.28 6.88 -3.76
CA SER A 69 0.60 6.73 -2.34
C SER A 69 -0.30 5.74 -1.63
N ALA A 70 0.24 5.08 -0.62
CA ALA A 70 -0.41 4.06 0.18
C ALA A 70 -0.39 4.41 1.67
N CYS A 71 -1.52 4.16 2.31
CA CYS A 71 -1.73 4.33 3.73
C CYS A 71 -1.44 3.02 4.46
N LEU A 72 -0.34 2.94 5.20
CA LEU A 72 -0.02 1.82 6.07
C LEU A 72 -0.81 1.91 7.38
N VAL A 73 -1.46 0.83 7.76
CA VAL A 73 -2.28 0.77 8.98
C VAL A 73 -1.91 -0.43 9.83
N GLU A 74 -1.47 -0.17 11.06
CA GLU A 74 -1.16 -1.20 12.04
C GLU A 74 -2.40 -1.95 12.53
N TYR A 75 -2.17 -3.13 13.11
CA TYR A 75 -3.23 -3.88 13.76
C TYR A 75 -3.83 -3.13 14.96
N ARG A 76 -5.14 -2.98 14.93
CA ARG A 76 -5.92 -2.42 16.05
C ARG A 76 -7.18 -3.27 16.30
N ARG A 77 -7.56 -3.43 17.54
CA ARG A 77 -8.86 -4.02 17.89
C ARG A 77 -9.95 -2.97 17.66
N VAL A 78 -10.81 -3.22 16.68
CA VAL A 78 -11.91 -2.30 16.32
C VAL A 78 -13.21 -3.08 16.17
N TRP A 79 -14.33 -2.45 16.52
CA TRP A 79 -15.67 -3.03 16.40
C TRP A 79 -16.06 -3.33 14.95
N SER A 80 -15.71 -2.43 14.03
CA SER A 80 -15.98 -2.59 12.61
C SER A 80 -14.76 -2.20 11.80
N ARG A 81 -14.13 -3.21 11.19
CA ARG A 81 -12.98 -3.01 10.28
C ARG A 81 -13.34 -2.15 9.08
N ALA A 82 -14.56 -2.29 8.58
CA ALA A 82 -15.04 -1.52 7.43
C ALA A 82 -15.18 -0.03 7.76
N ARG A 83 -15.85 0.32 8.89
CA ARG A 83 -15.97 1.72 9.33
C ARG A 83 -14.62 2.33 9.68
N PHE A 84 -13.72 1.54 10.28
CA PHE A 84 -12.37 2.00 10.56
C PHE A 84 -11.61 2.33 9.27
N ALA A 85 -11.65 1.45 8.26
CA ALA A 85 -11.05 1.69 6.96
C ALA A 85 -11.62 2.94 6.27
N GLU A 86 -12.95 3.15 6.35
CA GLU A 86 -13.58 4.38 5.84
C GLU A 86 -13.06 5.63 6.54
N LYS A 87 -12.97 5.60 7.87
CA LYS A 87 -12.46 6.73 8.66
C LYS A 87 -11.02 7.05 8.25
N VAL A 88 -10.15 6.03 8.19
CA VAL A 88 -8.75 6.20 7.78
C VAL A 88 -8.68 6.80 6.38
N MET A 89 -9.35 6.22 5.40
CA MET A 89 -9.33 6.73 4.02
C MET A 89 -10.00 8.10 3.88
N GLY A 90 -10.96 8.43 4.76
CA GLY A 90 -11.55 9.77 4.83
C GLY A 90 -10.56 10.81 5.33
N THR A 91 -9.74 10.46 6.32
CA THR A 91 -8.68 11.33 6.86
C THR A 91 -7.55 11.56 5.84
N TRP A 92 -7.17 10.50 5.13
CA TRP A 92 -6.09 10.55 4.12
C TRP A 92 -6.58 11.13 2.78
N GLY A 93 -7.90 11.30 2.62
CA GLY A 93 -8.53 11.95 1.48
C GLY A 93 -8.35 11.20 0.16
N LYS A 94 -8.48 11.96 -0.94
CA LYS A 94 -8.30 11.43 -2.31
C LYS A 94 -6.83 11.17 -2.67
N GLN A 95 -5.92 11.57 -1.80
CA GLN A 95 -4.48 11.51 -2.04
C GLN A 95 -3.95 10.07 -1.96
N ALA A 96 -4.42 9.28 -1.00
CA ALA A 96 -4.00 7.87 -0.89
C ALA A 96 -4.93 6.97 -1.70
N LYS A 97 -4.40 6.39 -2.79
CA LYS A 97 -5.15 5.45 -3.64
C LYS A 97 -5.10 4.01 -3.15
N VAL A 98 -4.20 3.71 -2.21
CA VAL A 98 -3.98 2.36 -1.70
C VAL A 98 -4.18 2.31 -0.19
N TYR A 99 -5.07 1.43 0.26
CA TYR A 99 -5.24 1.03 1.65
C TYR A 99 -4.38 -0.19 1.93
N SER A 100 -3.32 -0.03 2.73
CA SER A 100 -2.34 -1.09 3.03
C SER A 100 -2.33 -1.42 4.53
N PRO A 101 -3.31 -2.21 5.02
CA PRO A 101 -3.42 -2.54 6.43
C PRO A 101 -2.68 -3.82 6.78
N HIS A 102 -2.35 -3.98 8.07
CA HIS A 102 -2.09 -5.29 8.62
C HIS A 102 -3.25 -6.25 8.27
N TYR A 103 -2.96 -7.45 7.75
CA TYR A 103 -3.96 -8.36 7.17
C TYR A 103 -5.13 -8.72 8.11
N ARG A 104 -4.89 -8.68 9.43
CA ARG A 104 -5.93 -8.94 10.45
C ARG A 104 -6.98 -7.82 10.52
N MET A 105 -6.70 -6.65 9.96
CA MET A 105 -7.66 -5.55 9.84
C MET A 105 -8.65 -5.76 8.68
N LEU A 106 -8.46 -6.78 7.86
CA LEU A 106 -9.33 -7.05 6.72
C LEU A 106 -10.45 -8.05 7.03
N SER A 107 -11.56 -7.79 6.39
CA SER A 107 -12.66 -8.72 6.14
C SER A 107 -13.04 -8.63 4.66
N ARG A 108 -13.76 -9.64 4.14
CA ARG A 108 -14.26 -9.57 2.76
C ARG A 108 -15.07 -8.29 2.50
N ARG A 109 -15.90 -7.91 3.49
CA ARG A 109 -16.71 -6.67 3.42
C ARG A 109 -15.81 -5.43 3.31
N THR A 110 -14.74 -5.36 4.10
CA THR A 110 -13.79 -4.24 4.05
C THR A 110 -13.14 -4.12 2.68
N VAL A 111 -12.66 -5.23 2.12
CA VAL A 111 -12.05 -5.24 0.79
C VAL A 111 -13.02 -4.75 -0.27
N MET A 112 -14.23 -5.32 -0.33
CA MET A 112 -15.25 -4.92 -1.30
C MET A 112 -15.64 -3.44 -1.16
N GLN A 113 -15.70 -2.92 0.05
CA GLN A 113 -16.06 -1.53 0.31
C GLN A 113 -14.99 -0.57 -0.17
N MET A 114 -13.71 -0.87 0.05
CA MET A 114 -12.60 -0.06 -0.45
C MET A 114 -12.57 -0.07 -1.99
N GLN A 115 -12.69 -1.25 -2.59
CA GLN A 115 -12.68 -1.38 -4.05
C GLN A 115 -13.85 -0.66 -4.75
N ARG A 116 -15.05 -0.65 -4.15
CA ARG A 116 -16.18 0.14 -4.67
C ARG A 116 -15.92 1.65 -4.70
N ARG A 117 -14.97 2.12 -3.89
CA ARG A 117 -14.52 3.53 -3.85
C ARG A 117 -13.31 3.79 -4.74
N GLY A 118 -12.88 2.81 -5.53
CA GLY A 118 -11.68 2.91 -6.35
C GLY A 118 -10.37 2.85 -5.55
N VAL A 119 -10.42 2.38 -4.28
CA VAL A 119 -9.24 2.24 -3.42
C VAL A 119 -8.70 0.81 -3.54
N GLU A 120 -7.45 0.68 -3.91
CA GLU A 120 -6.75 -0.59 -3.91
C GLU A 120 -6.48 -1.09 -2.50
N VAL A 121 -6.41 -2.41 -2.33
CA VAL A 121 -6.15 -3.04 -1.04
C VAL A 121 -4.92 -3.95 -1.13
N ILE A 122 -3.86 -3.61 -0.40
CA ILE A 122 -2.58 -4.33 -0.40
C ILE A 122 -2.17 -4.61 1.06
N PRO A 123 -2.63 -5.74 1.65
CA PRO A 123 -2.33 -6.07 3.04
C PRO A 123 -0.89 -6.55 3.27
N TRP A 124 -0.40 -6.34 4.50
CA TRP A 124 0.92 -6.75 5.02
C TRP A 124 0.82 -7.34 6.42
N THR A 125 1.81 -8.03 6.98
CA THR A 125 2.70 -8.95 6.27
C THR A 125 2.04 -10.33 6.30
N VAL A 126 1.80 -10.91 5.15
CA VAL A 126 0.98 -12.12 5.00
C VAL A 126 1.88 -13.31 4.67
N ASN A 127 2.28 -14.07 5.69
CA ASN A 127 3.23 -15.17 5.52
C ASN A 127 2.60 -16.58 5.50
N LYS A 128 1.32 -16.69 5.90
CA LYS A 128 0.63 -18.00 5.94
C LYS A 128 -0.04 -18.29 4.59
N PRO A 129 0.26 -19.43 3.92
CA PRO A 129 -0.34 -19.79 2.63
C PRO A 129 -1.87 -19.83 2.66
N SER A 130 -2.48 -20.28 3.77
CA SER A 130 -3.94 -20.29 3.94
C SER A 130 -4.54 -18.87 3.92
N MET A 131 -3.82 -17.89 4.50
CA MET A 131 -4.24 -16.50 4.49
C MET A 131 -4.04 -15.86 3.11
N MET A 132 -2.93 -16.16 2.42
CA MET A 132 -2.71 -15.73 1.03
C MET A 132 -3.87 -16.20 0.14
N LYS A 133 -4.21 -17.50 0.18
CA LYS A 133 -5.35 -18.07 -0.56
C LYS A 133 -6.67 -17.38 -0.22
N ARG A 134 -6.90 -17.04 1.04
CA ARG A 134 -8.10 -16.32 1.49
C ARG A 134 -8.18 -14.93 0.90
N LEU A 135 -7.10 -14.15 0.98
CA LEU A 135 -7.02 -12.79 0.47
C LEU A 135 -7.12 -12.75 -1.06
N MET A 136 -6.51 -13.70 -1.75
CA MET A 136 -6.67 -13.88 -3.20
C MET A 136 -8.13 -14.16 -3.60
N ARG A 137 -8.88 -14.94 -2.78
CA ARG A 137 -10.33 -15.15 -3.00
C ARG A 137 -11.14 -13.88 -2.77
N TRP A 138 -10.68 -12.99 -1.87
CA TRP A 138 -11.31 -11.67 -1.66
C TRP A 138 -10.92 -10.66 -2.75
N LYS A 139 -10.02 -11.06 -3.69
CA LYS A 139 -9.55 -10.24 -4.81
C LYS A 139 -8.84 -8.96 -4.35
N VAL A 140 -8.00 -9.05 -3.31
CA VAL A 140 -7.10 -7.93 -2.97
C VAL A 140 -6.16 -7.62 -4.14
N ASN A 141 -5.73 -6.36 -4.28
CA ASN A 141 -4.94 -5.88 -5.40
C ASN A 141 -3.49 -6.36 -5.36
N GLY A 142 -2.95 -6.56 -4.15
CA GLY A 142 -1.62 -7.11 -3.92
C GLY A 142 -1.52 -7.75 -2.53
N ILE A 143 -0.39 -8.37 -2.24
CA ILE A 143 -0.06 -8.94 -0.93
C ILE A 143 1.41 -8.67 -0.66
N ILE A 144 1.73 -8.07 0.49
CA ILE A 144 3.10 -7.92 0.98
C ILE A 144 3.41 -9.14 1.86
N THR A 145 4.50 -9.86 1.53
CA THR A 145 4.92 -11.09 2.19
C THR A 145 6.44 -11.23 2.19
N ASP A 146 6.98 -11.92 3.19
CA ASP A 146 8.39 -12.31 3.26
C ASP A 146 8.67 -13.58 2.41
N TYR A 147 7.61 -14.23 1.87
CA TYR A 147 7.69 -15.47 1.08
C TYR A 147 7.05 -15.29 -0.30
N PRO A 148 7.67 -14.49 -1.19
CA PRO A 148 7.10 -14.20 -2.53
C PRO A 148 7.02 -15.42 -3.43
N ASP A 149 7.93 -16.38 -3.28
CA ASP A 149 7.95 -17.68 -3.97
C ASP A 149 6.67 -18.49 -3.71
N ILE A 150 6.22 -18.55 -2.45
CA ILE A 150 4.97 -19.22 -2.06
C ILE A 150 3.78 -18.52 -2.73
N LEU A 151 3.74 -17.19 -2.70
CA LEU A 151 2.64 -16.44 -3.30
C LEU A 151 2.57 -16.64 -4.82
N VAL A 152 3.71 -16.65 -5.50
CA VAL A 152 3.81 -16.89 -6.95
C VAL A 152 3.31 -18.29 -7.29
N SER A 153 3.75 -19.34 -6.57
CA SER A 153 3.29 -20.71 -6.75
C SER A 153 1.77 -20.85 -6.59
N LEU A 154 1.20 -20.20 -5.58
CA LEU A 154 -0.26 -20.20 -5.37
C LEU A 154 -1.04 -19.50 -6.50
N ARG A 155 -0.46 -18.48 -7.13
CA ARG A 155 -1.07 -17.81 -8.29
C ARG A 155 -1.07 -18.69 -9.51
N GLN A 156 0.04 -19.37 -9.79
CA GLN A 156 0.19 -20.27 -10.95
C GLN A 156 -0.77 -21.46 -10.85
N THR A 157 -0.85 -22.10 -9.68
CA THR A 157 -1.80 -23.21 -9.44
C THR A 157 -3.25 -22.78 -9.70
N ARG A 158 -3.60 -21.55 -9.38
CA ARG A 158 -4.95 -21.04 -9.62
C ARG A 158 -5.21 -20.70 -11.08
N ALA A 159 -4.23 -20.18 -11.80
CA ALA A 159 -4.34 -19.89 -13.23
C ALA A 159 -4.52 -21.17 -14.07
N GLY A 160 -3.86 -22.28 -13.69
CA GLY A 160 -4.01 -23.58 -14.35
C GLY A 160 -5.30 -24.34 -14.01
N GLN A 161 -6.11 -23.84 -13.05
CA GLN A 161 -7.40 -24.43 -12.66
C GLN A 161 -8.61 -23.68 -13.22
N THR A 162 -8.42 -22.67 -14.05
CA THR A 162 -9.52 -22.00 -14.75
C THR A 162 -9.78 -22.79 -16.04
N PRO A 163 -10.99 -23.41 -16.20
CA PRO A 163 -11.35 -24.16 -17.41
C PRO A 163 -11.47 -23.25 -18.62
#